data_b4ba6f06d5330889cd060b23e9223284
#
_entry.id   b4ba6f06d5330889cd060b23e9223284
#
_cell.length_a   1.000
_cell.length_b   1.000
_cell.length_c   1.000
_cell.angle_alpha   90.00
_cell.angle_beta   90.00
_cell.angle_gamma   90.00
#
_symmetry.space_group_name_H-M   'P 1'
#
loop_
_entity.id
_entity.type
_entity.pdbx_description
1 polymer ?
#
loop_
_entity_poly.entity_id
_entity_poly.type
_entity_poly.pdbx_seq_one_letter_code
_entity_poly.pdbx_strand_id
1 'polypeptide(L)'
;MLERAGREPGARLPGLSQADSSARTVAATFVNSRALVRDLAGTILAKEHFFRNGSCELYAYRCGAYRRDGEILIRRGAKYLLLGYECSEMWSRALTREILECITLDVPQLPERPSRELIIVENGFLNIRTRQLFPHSPHLLPTDSYPCNI
;
A
#
# COMPACT_ATOMS: atom_id res chain seq x y z
N MET A 1 -45.74 -27.10 54.47
CA MET A 1 -45.55 -25.67 54.18
C MET A 1 -44.33 -25.55 53.27
N LEU A 2 -44.59 -25.15 52.03
CA LEU A 2 -43.64 -25.08 50.93
C LEU A 2 -43.03 -23.67 50.89
N GLU A 3 -41.73 -23.54 50.95
CA GLU A 3 -41.03 -22.29 50.68
C GLU A 3 -40.15 -22.41 49.45
N ARG A 4 -40.49 -21.64 48.44
CA ARG A 4 -39.87 -21.54 47.13
C ARG A 4 -38.53 -20.77 47.27
N ALA A 5 -37.44 -21.43 46.95
CA ALA A 5 -36.20 -20.75 46.71
C ALA A 5 -36.18 -20.04 45.37
N GLY A 6 -35.96 -18.71 45.41
CA GLY A 6 -35.86 -17.85 44.26
C GLY A 6 -34.59 -18.14 43.41
N ARG A 7 -34.78 -18.18 42.13
CA ARG A 7 -33.77 -18.35 41.10
C ARG A 7 -33.26 -16.94 40.73
N GLU A 8 -32.03 -16.67 41.05
CA GLU A 8 -31.35 -15.46 40.59
C GLU A 8 -31.01 -15.54 39.11
N PRO A 9 -31.22 -14.50 38.32
CA PRO A 9 -30.83 -14.47 36.90
C PRO A 9 -29.37 -14.05 36.76
N GLY A 10 -28.71 -14.83 35.91
CA GLY A 10 -27.29 -14.85 35.62
C GLY A 10 -26.65 -13.49 35.29
N ALA A 11 -25.45 -13.41 35.77
CA ALA A 11 -24.52 -12.33 35.48
C ALA A 11 -24.24 -12.23 33.98
N ARG A 12 -24.58 -11.07 33.42
CA ARG A 12 -24.11 -10.67 32.09
C ARG A 12 -22.63 -10.37 32.16
N LEU A 13 -21.86 -11.11 31.37
CA LEU A 13 -20.46 -10.79 31.10
C LEU A 13 -20.39 -9.55 30.19
N PRO A 14 -19.75 -8.46 30.62
CA PRO A 14 -19.50 -7.31 29.74
C PRO A 14 -18.19 -7.56 28.98
N GLY A 15 -18.19 -7.55 27.65
CA GLY A 15 -16.93 -7.46 26.94
C GLY A 15 -16.81 -8.06 25.53
N LEU A 16 -17.89 -8.21 24.75
CA LEU A 16 -17.77 -8.71 23.38
C LEU A 16 -18.55 -7.89 22.32
N SER A 17 -18.73 -6.59 22.54
CA SER A 17 -19.60 -5.80 21.66
C SER A 17 -18.92 -4.68 20.85
N GLN A 18 -17.65 -4.37 21.05
CA GLN A 18 -17.01 -3.26 20.31
C GLN A 18 -16.16 -3.68 19.12
N ALA A 19 -15.54 -4.87 19.14
CA ALA A 19 -14.76 -5.37 18.00
C ALA A 19 -15.62 -5.78 16.80
N ASP A 20 -16.77 -6.40 17.04
CA ASP A 20 -17.73 -6.82 16.00
C ASP A 20 -18.40 -5.65 15.27
N SER A 21 -18.58 -4.53 15.96
CA SER A 21 -19.21 -3.34 15.38
C SER A 21 -18.30 -2.65 14.35
N SER A 22 -16.99 -2.60 14.61
CA SER A 22 -16.02 -1.98 13.69
C SER A 22 -15.85 -2.80 12.42
N ALA A 23 -15.73 -4.11 12.51
CA ALA A 23 -15.60 -5.00 11.35
C ALA A 23 -16.84 -4.95 10.46
N ARG A 24 -18.04 -4.96 11.05
CA ARG A 24 -19.30 -4.83 10.31
C ARG A 24 -19.49 -3.47 9.68
N THR A 25 -19.02 -2.38 10.31
CA THR A 25 -19.09 -1.04 9.75
C THR A 25 -18.15 -0.91 8.54
N VAL A 26 -16.96 -1.48 8.59
CA VAL A 26 -16.03 -1.51 7.45
C VAL A 26 -16.61 -2.32 6.30
N ALA A 27 -17.15 -3.51 6.55
CA ALA A 27 -17.78 -4.34 5.51
C ALA A 27 -19.02 -3.67 4.89
N ALA A 28 -19.84 -2.96 5.65
CA ALA A 28 -20.99 -2.23 5.14
C ALA A 28 -20.61 -0.99 4.31
N THR A 29 -19.43 -0.41 4.52
CA THR A 29 -18.94 0.74 3.76
C THR A 29 -18.51 0.36 2.34
N PHE A 30 -18.11 -0.89 2.09
CA PHE A 30 -17.64 -1.37 0.79
C PHE A 30 -18.73 -1.95 -0.13
N VAL A 31 -19.98 -1.60 0.07
CA VAL A 31 -21.07 -1.98 -0.86
C VAL A 31 -20.86 -1.41 -2.28
N ASN A 32 -19.99 -0.43 -2.43
CA ASN A 32 -19.59 0.14 -3.72
C ASN A 32 -18.17 -0.27 -4.08
N SER A 33 -18.00 -1.10 -5.10
CA SER A 33 -16.69 -1.55 -5.60
C SER A 33 -15.73 -0.39 -5.91
N ARG A 34 -16.24 0.75 -6.37
CA ARG A 34 -15.43 1.95 -6.65
C ARG A 34 -14.88 2.61 -5.39
N ALA A 35 -15.62 2.58 -4.29
CA ALA A 35 -15.12 3.09 -3.01
C ALA A 35 -14.00 2.21 -2.48
N LEU A 36 -14.15 0.89 -2.60
CA LEU A 36 -13.13 -0.09 -2.23
C LEU A 36 -11.85 0.10 -3.05
N VAL A 37 -11.95 0.27 -4.38
CA VAL A 37 -10.79 0.52 -5.25
C VAL A 37 -10.01 1.75 -4.79
N ARG A 38 -10.69 2.86 -4.53
CA ARG A 38 -10.07 4.11 -4.06
C ARG A 38 -9.41 3.96 -2.70
N ASP A 39 -10.05 3.29 -1.78
CA ASP A 39 -9.51 3.07 -0.43
C ASP A 39 -8.26 2.20 -0.48
N LEU A 40 -8.29 1.09 -1.21
CA LEU A 40 -7.14 0.21 -1.40
C LEU A 40 -5.99 0.94 -2.10
N ALA A 41 -6.26 1.66 -3.19
CA ALA A 41 -5.27 2.43 -3.91
C ALA A 41 -4.64 3.52 -3.03
N GLY A 42 -5.47 4.30 -2.32
CA GLY A 42 -5.01 5.35 -1.41
C GLY A 42 -4.16 4.81 -0.26
N THR A 43 -4.57 3.68 0.33
CA THR A 43 -3.80 3.03 1.41
C THR A 43 -2.45 2.51 0.93
N ILE A 44 -2.37 1.97 -0.29
CA ILE A 44 -1.12 1.51 -0.90
C ILE A 44 -0.20 2.70 -1.19
N LEU A 45 -0.72 3.77 -1.79
CA LEU A 45 0.05 4.98 -2.09
C LEU A 45 0.52 5.72 -0.84
N ALA A 46 -0.19 5.61 0.28
CA ALA A 46 0.24 6.18 1.55
C ALA A 46 1.43 5.46 2.18
N LYS A 47 1.63 4.18 1.85
CA LYS A 47 2.68 3.33 2.43
C LYS A 47 3.92 3.21 1.55
N GLU A 48 3.77 3.30 0.25
CA GLU A 48 4.82 3.02 -0.73
C GLU A 48 4.91 4.13 -1.77
N HIS A 49 6.11 4.40 -2.24
CA HIS A 49 6.34 5.39 -3.29
C HIS A 49 6.48 4.70 -4.65
N PHE A 50 5.66 5.17 -5.59
CA PHE A 50 5.63 4.65 -6.95
C PHE A 50 5.90 5.75 -7.97
N PHE A 51 6.44 5.34 -9.12
CA PHE A 51 6.54 6.12 -10.34
C PHE A 51 6.14 5.28 -11.55
N ARG A 52 5.77 5.93 -12.65
CA ARG A 52 5.56 5.27 -13.93
C ARG A 52 6.53 5.83 -14.98
N ASN A 53 6.97 4.99 -15.91
CA ASN A 53 7.69 5.46 -17.10
C ASN A 53 6.72 5.91 -18.20
N GLY A 54 7.27 6.35 -19.35
CA GLY A 54 6.47 6.74 -20.51
C GLY A 54 5.62 5.62 -21.11
N SER A 55 5.98 4.35 -20.85
CA SER A 55 5.21 3.16 -21.26
C SER A 55 4.22 2.68 -20.19
N CYS A 56 3.95 3.48 -19.17
CA CYS A 56 3.07 3.15 -18.05
C CYS A 56 3.52 1.96 -17.19
N GLU A 57 4.78 1.54 -17.26
CA GLU A 57 5.34 0.57 -16.35
C GLU A 57 5.52 1.19 -14.96
N LEU A 58 5.14 0.48 -13.92
CA LEU A 58 5.19 0.94 -12.54
C LEU A 58 6.50 0.52 -11.85
N TYR A 59 7.14 1.49 -11.26
CA TYR A 59 8.33 1.34 -10.43
C TYR A 59 8.01 1.63 -8.98
N ALA A 60 8.55 0.84 -8.07
CA ALA A 60 8.42 1.06 -6.63
C ALA A 60 9.77 1.38 -6.00
N TYR A 61 9.77 2.30 -5.03
CA TYR A 61 10.97 2.66 -4.27
C TYR A 61 11.25 1.62 -3.20
N ARG A 62 12.41 0.98 -3.28
CA ARG A 62 12.87 -0.01 -2.30
C ARG A 62 14.37 0.04 -2.11
N CYS A 63 14.79 0.05 -0.85
CA CYS A 63 16.21 0.01 -0.48
C CYS A 63 17.05 1.06 -1.23
N GLY A 64 16.54 2.29 -1.32
CA GLY A 64 17.26 3.39 -1.95
C GLY A 64 17.15 3.50 -3.47
N ALA A 65 16.43 2.61 -4.14
CA ALA A 65 16.30 2.61 -5.60
C ALA A 65 14.86 2.31 -6.07
N TYR A 66 14.52 2.79 -7.26
CA TYR A 66 13.28 2.42 -7.94
C TYR A 66 13.48 1.12 -8.74
N ARG A 67 12.60 0.15 -8.50
CA ARG A 67 12.61 -1.17 -9.15
C ARG A 67 11.34 -1.41 -9.95
N ARG A 68 11.44 -2.22 -11.02
CA ARG A 68 10.33 -2.56 -11.93
C ARG A 68 9.36 -3.61 -11.32
N ASP A 69 9.14 -3.57 -10.05
CA ASP A 69 8.26 -4.51 -9.34
C ASP A 69 7.00 -3.83 -8.77
N GLY A 70 6.72 -2.60 -9.19
CA GLY A 70 5.60 -1.82 -8.68
C GLY A 70 4.25 -2.53 -8.82
N GLU A 71 3.99 -3.17 -9.97
CA GLU A 71 2.74 -3.91 -10.19
C GLU A 71 2.58 -5.08 -9.22
N ILE A 72 3.66 -5.85 -8.99
CA ILE A 72 3.63 -7.00 -8.07
C ILE A 72 3.38 -6.52 -6.63
N LEU A 73 3.97 -5.40 -6.24
CA LEU A 73 3.77 -4.81 -4.93
C LEU A 73 2.34 -4.36 -4.71
N ILE A 74 1.75 -3.69 -5.69
CA ILE A 74 0.35 -3.25 -5.63
C ILE A 74 -0.57 -4.46 -5.50
N ARG A 75 -0.37 -5.51 -6.30
CA ARG A 75 -1.16 -6.75 -6.22
C ARG A 75 -1.07 -7.40 -4.84
N ARG A 76 0.13 -7.48 -4.28
CA ARG A 76 0.35 -8.02 -2.92
C ARG A 76 -0.29 -7.13 -1.88
N GLY A 77 -0.08 -5.81 -1.95
CA GLY A 77 -0.65 -4.84 -1.03
C GLY A 77 -2.17 -4.92 -1.00
N ALA A 78 -2.82 -4.94 -2.16
CA ALA A 78 -4.27 -5.07 -2.26
C ALA A 78 -4.77 -6.38 -1.63
N LYS A 79 -4.09 -7.51 -1.88
CA LYS A 79 -4.44 -8.79 -1.28
C LYS A 79 -4.32 -8.77 0.24
N TYR A 80 -3.24 -8.18 0.78
CA TYR A 80 -3.06 -8.05 2.24
C TYR A 80 -4.11 -7.16 2.89
N LEU A 81 -4.47 -6.05 2.23
CA LEU A 81 -5.50 -5.15 2.75
C LEU A 81 -6.87 -5.82 2.78
N LEU A 82 -7.23 -6.54 1.71
CA LEU A 82 -8.49 -7.31 1.67
C LEU A 82 -8.55 -8.38 2.76
N LEU A 83 -7.43 -9.04 3.03
CA LEU A 83 -7.35 -10.00 4.12
C LEU A 83 -7.55 -9.31 5.49
N GLY A 84 -6.92 -8.15 5.69
CA GLY A 84 -7.08 -7.35 6.91
C GLY A 84 -8.48 -6.77 7.09
N TYR A 85 -9.22 -6.54 6.00
CA TYR A 85 -10.61 -6.08 6.01
C TYR A 85 -11.62 -7.24 6.10
N GLU A 86 -11.16 -8.48 6.21
CA GLU A 86 -12.01 -9.68 6.19
C GLU A 86 -12.87 -9.80 4.93
N CYS A 87 -12.38 -9.25 3.81
CA CYS A 87 -13.04 -9.21 2.50
C CYS A 87 -12.26 -10.00 1.44
N SER A 88 -11.61 -11.09 1.82
CA SER A 88 -10.75 -11.89 0.93
C SER A 88 -11.49 -12.43 -0.29
N GLU A 89 -12.78 -12.70 -0.18
CA GLU A 89 -13.66 -13.15 -1.25
C GLU A 89 -13.85 -12.11 -2.37
N MET A 90 -13.59 -10.84 -2.08
CA MET A 90 -13.66 -9.78 -3.09
C MET A 90 -12.45 -9.76 -4.03
N TRP A 91 -11.40 -10.54 -3.73
CA TRP A 91 -10.24 -10.65 -4.57
C TRP A 91 -10.61 -11.17 -5.96
N SER A 92 -10.34 -10.37 -6.99
CA SER A 92 -10.59 -10.74 -8.39
C SER A 92 -9.57 -10.08 -9.32
N ARG A 93 -9.46 -10.61 -10.54
CA ARG A 93 -8.63 -9.99 -11.59
C ARG A 93 -9.16 -8.62 -11.99
N ALA A 94 -10.48 -8.45 -12.01
CA ALA A 94 -11.12 -7.17 -12.33
C ALA A 94 -10.78 -6.12 -11.29
N LEU A 95 -10.99 -6.40 -10.00
CA LEU A 95 -10.63 -5.51 -8.90
C LEU A 95 -9.16 -5.11 -8.95
N THR A 96 -8.27 -6.09 -9.14
CA THR A 96 -6.83 -5.82 -9.21
C THR A 96 -6.46 -4.91 -10.37
N ARG A 97 -7.09 -5.08 -11.55
CA ARG A 97 -6.87 -4.22 -12.71
C ARG A 97 -7.32 -2.79 -12.44
N GLU A 98 -8.49 -2.62 -11.83
CA GLU A 98 -9.01 -1.29 -11.47
C GLU A 98 -8.10 -0.56 -10.47
N ILE A 99 -7.57 -1.27 -9.47
CA ILE A 99 -6.61 -0.70 -8.51
C ILE A 99 -5.31 -0.28 -9.22
N LEU A 100 -4.77 -1.14 -10.10
CA LEU A 100 -3.56 -0.84 -10.88
C LEU A 100 -3.76 0.38 -11.77
N GLU A 101 -4.89 0.45 -12.47
CA GLU A 101 -5.22 1.58 -13.34
C GLU A 101 -5.34 2.88 -12.53
N CYS A 102 -6.06 2.85 -11.41
CA CYS A 102 -6.19 3.98 -10.51
C CYS A 102 -4.81 4.49 -10.04
N ILE A 103 -3.97 3.60 -9.53
CA ILE A 103 -2.61 3.96 -9.07
C ILE A 103 -1.75 4.47 -10.23
N THR A 104 -1.79 3.83 -11.40
CA THR A 104 -1.00 4.24 -12.56
C THR A 104 -1.33 5.67 -13.01
N LEU A 105 -2.59 6.08 -12.90
CA LEU A 105 -3.01 7.44 -13.24
C LEU A 105 -2.60 8.47 -12.18
N ASP A 106 -2.59 8.09 -10.91
CA ASP A 106 -2.29 8.98 -9.80
C ASP A 106 -0.79 9.18 -9.56
N VAL A 107 0.06 8.21 -9.93
CA VAL A 107 1.51 8.32 -9.70
C VAL A 107 2.19 9.23 -10.71
N PRO A 108 3.22 9.99 -10.29
CA PRO A 108 3.98 10.85 -11.17
C PRO A 108 4.76 10.03 -12.21
N GLN A 109 5.00 10.67 -13.36
CA GLN A 109 5.82 10.09 -14.41
C GLN A 109 7.30 10.36 -14.14
N LEU A 110 8.13 9.34 -14.33
CA LEU A 110 9.58 9.49 -14.32
C LEU A 110 10.02 10.47 -15.42
N PRO A 111 10.92 11.41 -15.13
CA PRO A 111 11.49 12.27 -16.14
C PRO A 111 12.22 11.41 -17.19
N GLU A 112 12.04 11.75 -18.47
CA GLU A 112 12.64 11.01 -19.59
C GLU A 112 14.17 11.01 -19.59
N ARG A 113 14.77 12.01 -18.93
CA ARG A 113 16.22 12.14 -18.84
C ARG A 113 16.64 12.12 -17.39
N PRO A 114 17.41 11.10 -16.99
CA PRO A 114 18.02 11.05 -15.67
C PRO A 114 19.00 12.20 -15.46
N SER A 115 19.08 12.65 -14.23
CA SER A 115 20.18 13.51 -13.83
C SER A 115 21.47 12.69 -13.87
N ARG A 116 22.30 12.93 -14.89
CA ARG A 116 23.63 12.27 -15.02
C ARG A 116 24.60 12.61 -13.88
N GLU A 117 24.20 13.48 -12.98
CA GLU A 117 25.02 13.96 -11.90
C GLU A 117 24.87 13.16 -10.59
N LEU A 118 23.84 12.33 -10.48
CA LEU A 118 23.57 11.56 -9.27
C LEU A 118 23.86 10.06 -9.49
N ILE A 119 24.70 9.50 -8.62
CA ILE A 119 25.00 8.07 -8.57
C ILE A 119 24.44 7.50 -7.28
N ILE A 120 23.81 6.32 -7.36
CA ILE A 120 23.38 5.56 -6.19
C ILE A 120 24.61 4.89 -5.59
N VAL A 121 24.84 5.17 -4.31
CA VAL A 121 25.85 4.50 -3.50
C VAL A 121 25.20 3.85 -2.29
N GLU A 122 25.89 2.97 -1.60
CA GLU A 122 25.36 2.22 -0.46
C GLU A 122 24.73 3.14 0.62
N ASN A 123 25.33 4.29 0.86
CA ASN A 123 24.92 5.23 1.91
C ASN A 123 24.04 6.40 1.41
N GLY A 124 23.60 6.40 0.15
CA GLY A 124 22.77 7.51 -0.37
C GLY A 124 22.99 7.79 -1.85
N PHE A 125 22.83 9.06 -2.21
CA PHE A 125 23.05 9.56 -3.57
C PHE A 125 24.28 10.46 -3.57
N LEU A 126 25.25 10.16 -4.41
CA LEU A 126 26.43 10.97 -4.61
C LEU A 126 26.23 11.88 -5.83
N ASN A 127 26.27 13.19 -5.62
CA ASN A 127 26.38 14.13 -6.74
C ASN A 127 27.84 14.18 -7.19
N ILE A 128 28.12 13.69 -8.40
CA ILE A 128 29.48 13.59 -8.94
C ILE A 128 30.11 14.94 -9.23
N ARG A 129 29.31 15.97 -9.50
CA ARG A 129 29.80 17.32 -9.79
C ARG A 129 30.18 18.08 -8.52
N THR A 130 29.32 18.02 -7.49
CA THR A 130 29.56 18.74 -6.23
C THR A 130 30.26 17.89 -5.18
N ARG A 131 30.40 16.58 -5.42
CA ARG A 131 30.92 15.57 -4.47
C ARG A 131 30.14 15.52 -3.15
N GLN A 132 28.87 15.97 -3.15
CA GLN A 132 28.00 15.92 -1.98
C GLN A 132 27.24 14.60 -1.94
N LEU A 133 27.19 14.04 -0.74
CA LEU A 133 26.39 12.84 -0.44
C LEU A 133 25.05 13.26 0.17
N PHE A 134 23.97 12.78 -0.41
CA PHE A 134 22.61 12.96 0.10
C PHE A 134 22.06 11.63 0.60
N PRO A 135 21.29 11.62 1.69
CA PRO A 135 20.64 10.40 2.16
C PRO A 135 19.69 9.83 1.12
N HIS A 136 19.43 8.54 1.17
CA HIS A 136 18.40 7.91 0.34
C HIS A 136 17.04 8.57 0.58
N SER A 137 16.41 9.04 -0.49
CA SER A 137 15.09 9.67 -0.45
C SER A 137 14.30 9.29 -1.69
N PRO A 138 13.02 8.94 -1.54
CA PRO A 138 12.15 8.67 -2.67
C PRO A 138 11.88 9.90 -3.54
N HIS A 139 12.14 11.10 -3.01
CA HIS A 139 11.97 12.37 -3.75
C HIS A 139 13.19 12.76 -4.59
N LEU A 140 14.35 12.18 -4.30
CA LEU A 140 15.54 12.32 -5.12
C LEU A 140 15.52 11.15 -6.12
N LEU A 141 15.23 11.47 -7.36
CA LEU A 141 15.16 10.50 -8.46
C LEU A 141 16.54 10.39 -9.13
N PRO A 142 17.32 9.38 -8.83
CA PRO A 142 18.32 8.96 -9.78
C PRO A 142 17.60 8.11 -10.81
N THR A 143 17.59 8.58 -12.01
CA THR A 143 16.90 7.96 -13.14
C THR A 143 17.73 6.91 -13.86
N ASP A 144 18.72 6.37 -13.22
CA ASP A 144 19.47 5.21 -13.70
C ASP A 144 19.43 4.13 -12.64
N SER A 145 18.30 3.41 -12.60
CA SER A 145 18.24 2.14 -11.90
C SER A 145 18.87 1.03 -12.75
N TYR A 146 20.14 1.17 -13.05
CA TYR A 146 20.95 -0.02 -13.27
C TYR A 146 21.37 -0.53 -11.89
N PRO A 147 20.97 -1.74 -11.50
CA PRO A 147 21.56 -2.37 -10.35
C PRO A 147 23.04 -2.54 -10.65
N CYS A 148 23.87 -1.66 -10.12
CA CYS A 148 25.28 -2.00 -9.96
C CYS A 148 25.33 -3.10 -8.90
N ASN A 149 25.21 -4.35 -9.35
CA ASN A 149 25.73 -5.47 -8.61
C ASN A 149 27.27 -5.31 -8.59
N ILE A 150 27.76 -4.84 -7.46
CA ILE A 150 29.14 -5.06 -7.05
C ILE A 150 29.08 -6.02 -5.89
#